data_ce8dede98376863677868f40413c6f5d
#
_entry.id   ce8dede98376863677868f40413c6f5d
#
_cell.length_a   1.000
_cell.length_b   1.000
_cell.length_c   1.000
_cell.angle_alpha   90.00
_cell.angle_beta   90.00
_cell.angle_gamma   90.00
#
_symmetry.space_group_name_H-M   'P 1'
#
loop_
_entity.id
_entity.type
_entity.pdbx_description
1 polymer ?
#
loop_
_entity_poly.entity_id
_entity_poly.type
_entity_poly.pdbx_seq_one_letter_code
_entity_poly.pdbx_strand_id
1 'polypeptide(L)'
;MSLSPDVLVLREGTEGLATEPYVEALRERLPDQEVRLARTPEDERELAPETPVITGVGIDTDLLVEADALRLFACAFAGTEHLPTEALADRGVIVTNAGGIHAPGIAEQVLGYILTFVRRLQEGQRRKDRREWRHFQSAELTGSTVTILGLGSIGGAVVKRLQGFEVETIGARYTPEKGGPTDEIYGFDSTELHDALARTDYLVLACPLTETTRGLIGTAELRTLPPSAALVNVARGPIVDTDALLAALRSEGIRGAALDVTDPEPLPTDHPLWNLDNVLLTPHTGGHTPMHWPRLADILARNLTRLDDGASATELENVVFPSE
;
A
#
# COMPACT_ATOMS: atom_id res chain seq x y z
N MET A 1 36.10 22.88 3.20
CA MET A 1 35.12 22.02 2.59
C MET A 1 34.47 21.33 3.76
N SER A 2 33.18 21.49 3.95
CA SER A 2 32.41 20.75 4.97
C SER A 2 32.59 19.26 4.69
N LEU A 3 32.88 18.47 5.72
CA LEU A 3 32.96 17.00 5.60
C LEU A 3 31.57 16.36 5.60
N SER A 4 30.53 17.16 5.82
CA SER A 4 29.17 16.70 6.03
C SER A 4 28.36 16.76 4.72
N PRO A 5 27.59 15.73 4.40
CA PRO A 5 26.80 15.67 3.17
C PRO A 5 25.55 16.56 3.26
N ASP A 6 24.98 16.90 2.10
CA ASP A 6 23.64 17.53 2.03
C ASP A 6 22.54 16.53 2.37
N VAL A 7 22.72 15.26 1.95
CA VAL A 7 21.78 14.14 2.20
C VAL A 7 22.55 12.94 2.72
N LEU A 8 22.14 12.44 3.90
CA LEU A 8 22.66 11.22 4.50
C LEU A 8 21.64 10.10 4.36
N VAL A 9 22.03 9.00 3.73
CA VAL A 9 21.28 7.75 3.69
C VAL A 9 21.77 6.86 4.82
N LEU A 10 20.86 6.44 5.72
CA LEU A 10 21.19 5.52 6.80
C LEU A 10 21.42 4.10 6.28
N ARG A 11 22.18 3.31 7.02
CA ARG A 11 22.69 1.99 6.58
C ARG A 11 21.65 0.92 6.40
N GLU A 12 20.53 1.01 7.12
CA GLU A 12 19.52 -0.05 7.12
C GLU A 12 18.67 -0.03 5.86
N GLY A 13 18.65 -1.17 5.16
CA GLY A 13 17.77 -1.40 4.01
C GLY A 13 16.36 -1.84 4.43
N THR A 14 15.48 -2.01 3.47
CA THR A 14 14.09 -2.42 3.67
C THR A 14 13.74 -3.64 2.83
N GLU A 15 12.92 -4.54 3.37
CA GLU A 15 12.34 -5.69 2.65
C GLU A 15 13.37 -6.53 1.86
N GLY A 16 14.59 -6.64 2.39
CA GLY A 16 15.70 -7.34 1.73
C GLY A 16 16.38 -6.53 0.62
N LEU A 17 16.00 -5.28 0.42
CA LEU A 17 16.65 -4.36 -0.52
C LEU A 17 17.83 -3.67 0.18
N ALA A 18 19.00 -3.71 -0.46
CA ALA A 18 20.17 -2.96 -0.03
C ALA A 18 19.97 -1.43 -0.30
N THR A 19 20.72 -0.59 0.41
CA THR A 19 20.59 0.87 0.34
C THR A 19 21.40 1.52 -0.77
N GLU A 20 22.41 0.83 -1.32
CA GLU A 20 23.26 1.37 -2.39
C GLU A 20 22.46 1.80 -3.65
N PRO A 21 21.47 1.03 -4.15
CA PRO A 21 20.63 1.49 -5.26
C PRO A 21 19.82 2.77 -4.95
N TYR A 22 19.48 3.00 -3.67
CA TYR A 22 18.81 4.23 -3.27
C TYR A 22 19.76 5.44 -3.38
N VAL A 23 21.00 5.30 -2.91
CA VAL A 23 22.02 6.34 -3.05
C VAL A 23 22.26 6.68 -4.52
N GLU A 24 22.35 5.66 -5.38
CA GLU A 24 22.52 5.87 -6.83
C GLU A 24 21.31 6.63 -7.41
N ALA A 25 20.09 6.20 -7.07
CA ALA A 25 18.87 6.87 -7.50
C ALA A 25 18.77 8.33 -7.03
N LEU A 26 19.22 8.62 -5.80
CA LEU A 26 19.28 10.00 -5.29
C LEU A 26 20.32 10.84 -6.03
N ARG A 27 21.53 10.34 -6.27
CA ARG A 27 22.58 11.05 -7.00
C ARG A 27 22.18 11.39 -8.43
N GLU A 28 21.43 10.53 -9.09
CA GLU A 28 20.88 10.82 -10.42
C GLU A 28 19.89 12.00 -10.42
N ARG A 29 19.13 12.17 -9.34
CA ARG A 29 18.09 13.19 -9.20
C ARG A 29 18.55 14.48 -8.55
N LEU A 30 19.63 14.42 -7.80
CA LEU A 30 20.21 15.49 -7.00
C LEU A 30 21.70 15.69 -7.37
N PRO A 31 22.01 16.03 -8.64
CA PRO A 31 23.39 16.07 -9.11
C PRO A 31 24.25 17.16 -8.45
N ASP A 32 23.61 18.20 -7.91
CA ASP A 32 24.28 19.33 -7.24
C ASP A 32 24.42 19.14 -5.72
N GLN A 33 23.89 18.04 -5.16
CA GLN A 33 23.93 17.73 -3.74
C GLN A 33 24.87 16.58 -3.43
N GLU A 34 25.58 16.67 -2.31
CA GLU A 34 26.44 15.58 -1.84
C GLU A 34 25.59 14.53 -1.10
N VAL A 35 25.37 13.37 -1.73
CA VAL A 35 24.63 12.23 -1.14
C VAL A 35 25.62 11.19 -0.66
N ARG A 36 25.59 10.86 0.64
CA ARG A 36 26.44 9.84 1.27
C ARG A 36 25.60 8.72 1.90
N LEU A 37 26.14 7.50 1.83
CA LEU A 37 25.68 6.34 2.56
C LEU A 37 26.51 6.16 3.82
N ALA A 38 25.89 6.16 4.98
CA ALA A 38 26.49 5.62 6.18
C ALA A 38 26.54 4.09 6.09
N ARG A 39 27.70 3.49 6.28
CA ARG A 39 27.88 2.03 6.20
C ARG A 39 27.91 1.37 7.56
N THR A 40 28.22 2.15 8.59
CA THR A 40 28.36 1.72 9.98
C THR A 40 27.61 2.66 10.92
N PRO A 41 27.28 2.22 12.15
CA PRO A 41 26.75 3.13 13.17
C PRO A 41 27.68 4.29 13.53
N GLU A 42 29.00 4.12 13.33
CA GLU A 42 29.99 5.16 13.55
C GLU A 42 29.91 6.22 12.46
N ASP A 43 29.77 5.81 11.16
CA ASP A 43 29.55 6.75 10.06
C ASP A 43 28.27 7.58 10.29
N GLU A 44 27.19 6.96 10.78
CA GLU A 44 25.93 7.68 11.07
C GLU A 44 26.16 8.79 12.12
N ARG A 45 26.86 8.48 13.22
CA ARG A 45 27.17 9.46 14.26
C ARG A 45 28.16 10.54 13.82
N GLU A 46 29.11 10.19 12.95
CA GLU A 46 30.08 11.16 12.43
C GLU A 46 29.42 12.15 11.45
N LEU A 47 28.49 11.68 10.61
CA LEU A 47 27.91 12.47 9.51
C LEU A 47 26.61 13.20 9.89
N ALA A 48 25.81 12.66 10.81
CA ALA A 48 24.50 13.22 11.16
C ALA A 48 24.52 14.64 11.76
N PRO A 49 25.50 15.04 12.62
CA PRO A 49 25.45 16.32 13.32
C PRO A 49 25.28 17.55 12.42
N GLU A 50 25.91 17.56 11.25
CA GLU A 50 25.88 18.70 10.33
C GLU A 50 25.00 18.47 9.09
N THR A 51 24.34 17.31 9.00
CA THR A 51 23.53 16.94 7.82
C THR A 51 22.09 17.43 7.94
N PRO A 52 21.61 18.30 7.03
CA PRO A 52 20.25 18.84 7.10
C PRO A 52 19.16 17.87 6.68
N VAL A 53 19.48 16.86 5.87
CA VAL A 53 18.52 15.87 5.34
C VAL A 53 19.00 14.47 5.60
N ILE A 54 18.24 13.71 6.37
CA ILE A 54 18.54 12.30 6.64
C ILE A 54 17.38 11.44 6.12
N THR A 55 17.73 10.31 5.49
CA THR A 55 16.73 9.37 4.98
C THR A 55 17.11 7.93 5.34
N GLY A 56 16.10 7.12 5.64
CA GLY A 56 16.28 5.73 6.04
C GLY A 56 14.98 5.09 6.52
N VAL A 57 15.06 3.83 6.92
CA VAL A 57 13.89 3.10 7.45
C VAL A 57 13.43 3.64 8.81
N GLY A 58 14.34 4.19 9.59
CA GLY A 58 14.07 4.81 10.89
C GLY A 58 15.27 5.62 11.35
N ILE A 59 15.10 6.39 12.40
CA ILE A 59 16.16 7.09 13.14
C ILE A 59 15.94 6.81 14.63
N ASP A 60 16.97 6.34 15.31
CA ASP A 60 16.88 6.14 16.75
C ASP A 60 17.05 7.46 17.53
N THR A 61 16.63 7.46 18.79
CA THR A 61 16.65 8.66 19.63
C THR A 61 18.07 9.14 19.90
N ASP A 62 19.05 8.23 20.00
CA ASP A 62 20.44 8.59 20.29
C ASP A 62 21.03 9.33 19.08
N LEU A 63 20.84 8.82 17.87
CA LEU A 63 21.28 9.48 16.64
C LEU A 63 20.54 10.81 16.41
N LEU A 64 19.22 10.85 16.71
CA LEU A 64 18.45 12.09 16.60
C LEU A 64 18.96 13.18 17.53
N VAL A 65 19.42 12.85 18.73
CA VAL A 65 20.02 13.81 19.67
C VAL A 65 21.29 14.43 19.12
N GLU A 66 22.09 13.66 18.39
CA GLU A 66 23.37 14.12 17.80
C GLU A 66 23.16 14.89 16.49
N ALA A 67 22.02 14.74 15.81
CA ALA A 67 21.73 15.35 14.50
C ALA A 67 21.22 16.81 14.63
N ASP A 68 22.12 17.72 15.01
CA ASP A 68 21.77 19.13 15.33
C ASP A 68 21.30 19.94 14.11
N ALA A 69 21.81 19.65 12.92
CA ALA A 69 21.44 20.34 11.70
C ALA A 69 20.18 19.77 11.01
N LEU A 70 19.63 18.65 11.51
CA LEU A 70 18.52 17.94 10.86
C LEU A 70 17.27 18.80 10.74
N ARG A 71 16.78 18.96 9.51
CA ARG A 71 15.53 19.68 9.17
C ARG A 71 14.47 18.79 8.55
N LEU A 72 14.90 17.78 7.77
CA LEU A 72 14.02 16.85 7.09
C LEU A 72 14.47 15.41 7.32
N PHE A 73 13.59 14.59 7.87
CA PHE A 73 13.75 13.14 7.88
C PHE A 73 12.79 12.50 6.87
N ALA A 74 13.33 11.84 5.83
CA ALA A 74 12.55 11.13 4.82
C ALA A 74 12.51 9.64 5.16
N CYS A 75 11.39 9.17 5.72
CA CYS A 75 11.19 7.78 6.09
C CYS A 75 11.00 6.90 4.84
N ALA A 76 11.75 5.80 4.77
CA ALA A 76 11.68 4.84 3.66
C ALA A 76 10.45 3.91 3.73
N PHE A 77 9.67 3.95 4.81
CA PHE A 77 8.39 3.26 4.94
C PHE A 77 7.19 4.21 4.76
N ALA A 78 6.05 3.64 4.37
CA ALA A 78 4.79 4.38 4.33
C ALA A 78 4.20 4.60 5.75
N GLY A 79 4.35 3.60 6.65
CA GLY A 79 4.02 3.73 8.08
C GLY A 79 5.15 4.41 8.85
N THR A 80 4.78 5.20 9.85
CA THR A 80 5.74 5.97 10.68
C THR A 80 5.60 5.70 12.18
N GLU A 81 4.84 4.68 12.55
CA GLU A 81 4.54 4.33 13.95
C GLU A 81 5.77 3.91 14.75
N HIS A 82 6.84 3.50 14.07
CA HIS A 82 8.12 3.09 14.67
C HIS A 82 9.08 4.26 14.89
N LEU A 83 8.78 5.46 14.38
CA LEU A 83 9.63 6.64 14.53
C LEU A 83 9.45 7.28 15.91
N PRO A 84 10.48 7.95 16.46
CA PRO A 84 10.38 8.75 17.68
C PRO A 84 9.66 10.08 17.39
N THR A 85 8.36 10.01 17.10
CA THR A 85 7.56 11.10 16.54
C THR A 85 7.53 12.34 17.43
N GLU A 86 7.42 12.18 18.75
CA GLU A 86 7.43 13.29 19.71
C GLU A 86 8.80 14.00 19.69
N ALA A 87 9.90 13.25 19.71
CA ALA A 87 11.23 13.84 19.71
C ALA A 87 11.58 14.56 18.38
N LEU A 88 11.07 14.05 17.26
CA LEU A 88 11.19 14.71 15.95
C LEU A 88 10.40 16.03 15.91
N ALA A 89 9.16 16.02 16.43
CA ALA A 89 8.30 17.19 16.49
C ALA A 89 8.88 18.27 17.43
N ASP A 90 9.36 17.90 18.63
CA ASP A 90 9.99 18.82 19.58
C ASP A 90 11.21 19.56 19.00
N ARG A 91 11.90 18.94 18.06
CA ARG A 91 13.05 19.54 17.35
C ARG A 91 12.64 20.29 16.08
N GLY A 92 11.36 20.31 15.74
CA GLY A 92 10.85 20.97 14.51
C GLY A 92 11.30 20.30 13.22
N VAL A 93 11.63 18.99 13.28
CA VAL A 93 12.04 18.21 12.11
C VAL A 93 10.82 17.88 11.26
N ILE A 94 10.88 18.23 9.98
CA ILE A 94 9.86 17.81 9.02
C ILE A 94 10.04 16.31 8.77
N VAL A 95 8.94 15.54 8.83
CA VAL A 95 8.97 14.11 8.48
C VAL A 95 8.13 13.86 7.26
N THR A 96 8.72 13.21 6.26
CA THR A 96 7.99 12.69 5.10
C THR A 96 8.10 11.17 5.04
N ASN A 97 7.18 10.51 4.34
CA ASN A 97 7.18 9.06 4.24
C ASN A 97 7.09 8.55 2.79
N ALA A 98 7.19 7.23 2.62
CA ALA A 98 7.12 6.55 1.33
C ALA A 98 5.67 6.30 0.85
N GLY A 99 4.71 7.14 1.27
CA GLY A 99 3.31 7.00 0.88
C GLY A 99 3.13 6.93 -0.63
N GLY A 100 2.38 5.94 -1.11
CA GLY A 100 2.03 5.79 -2.52
C GLY A 100 3.05 5.08 -3.41
N ILE A 101 4.30 4.88 -2.99
CA ILE A 101 5.32 4.24 -3.85
C ILE A 101 4.96 2.80 -4.25
N HIS A 102 4.21 2.09 -3.42
CA HIS A 102 3.75 0.72 -3.66
C HIS A 102 2.43 0.65 -4.45
N ALA A 103 1.70 1.74 -4.54
CA ALA A 103 0.38 1.77 -5.17
C ALA A 103 0.34 1.21 -6.61
N PRO A 104 1.33 1.49 -7.49
CA PRO A 104 1.33 0.90 -8.81
C PRO A 104 1.44 -0.62 -8.82
N GLY A 105 2.32 -1.22 -8.02
CA GLY A 105 2.50 -2.67 -7.93
C GLY A 105 1.28 -3.36 -7.32
N ILE A 106 0.76 -2.82 -6.21
CA ILE A 106 -0.44 -3.33 -5.56
C ILE A 106 -1.64 -3.31 -6.51
N ALA A 107 -1.81 -2.23 -7.29
CA ALA A 107 -2.89 -2.14 -8.25
C ALA A 107 -2.76 -3.15 -9.40
N GLU A 108 -1.54 -3.48 -9.83
CA GLU A 108 -1.28 -4.56 -10.79
C GLU A 108 -1.61 -5.93 -10.22
N GLN A 109 -1.29 -6.17 -8.94
CA GLN A 109 -1.67 -7.40 -8.24
C GLN A 109 -3.19 -7.54 -8.12
N VAL A 110 -3.91 -6.46 -7.77
CA VAL A 110 -5.39 -6.44 -7.74
C VAL A 110 -5.97 -6.85 -9.10
N LEU A 111 -5.45 -6.26 -10.19
CA LEU A 111 -5.89 -6.66 -11.54
C LEU A 111 -5.55 -8.12 -11.84
N GLY A 112 -4.38 -8.58 -11.44
CA GLY A 112 -3.97 -9.99 -11.57
C GLY A 112 -4.97 -10.94 -10.88
N TYR A 113 -5.42 -10.60 -9.67
CA TYR A 113 -6.44 -11.35 -8.95
C TYR A 113 -7.78 -11.34 -9.65
N ILE A 114 -8.28 -10.15 -10.03
CA ILE A 114 -9.55 -10.01 -10.76
C ILE A 114 -9.52 -10.83 -12.05
N LEU A 115 -8.47 -10.69 -12.85
CA LEU A 115 -8.32 -11.43 -14.11
C LEU A 115 -8.21 -12.95 -13.88
N THR A 116 -7.60 -13.38 -12.76
CA THR A 116 -7.54 -14.80 -12.39
C THR A 116 -8.93 -15.36 -12.14
N PHE A 117 -9.82 -14.63 -11.46
CA PHE A 117 -11.22 -15.03 -11.28
C PHE A 117 -12.01 -14.97 -12.58
N VAL A 118 -11.92 -13.87 -13.34
CA VAL A 118 -12.63 -13.68 -14.61
C VAL A 118 -12.30 -14.80 -15.59
N ARG A 119 -11.00 -15.05 -15.80
CA ARG A 119 -10.50 -16.03 -16.79
C ARG A 119 -10.39 -17.44 -16.23
N ARG A 120 -10.73 -17.65 -14.94
CA ARG A 120 -10.65 -18.94 -14.24
C ARG A 120 -9.26 -19.60 -14.37
N LEU A 121 -8.20 -18.79 -14.22
CA LEU A 121 -6.82 -19.27 -14.43
C LEU A 121 -6.43 -20.38 -13.44
N GLN A 122 -6.99 -20.37 -12.22
CA GLN A 122 -6.84 -21.46 -11.24
C GLN A 122 -7.38 -22.80 -11.77
N GLU A 123 -8.54 -22.78 -12.46
CA GLU A 123 -9.07 -23.99 -13.08
C GLU A 123 -8.15 -24.50 -14.19
N GLY A 124 -7.60 -23.59 -15.00
CA GLY A 124 -6.58 -23.94 -15.99
C GLY A 124 -5.36 -24.59 -15.37
N GLN A 125 -4.86 -24.04 -14.25
CA GLN A 125 -3.73 -24.60 -13.53
C GLN A 125 -4.05 -25.99 -12.94
N ARG A 126 -5.20 -26.17 -12.30
CA ARG A 126 -5.65 -27.48 -11.78
C ARG A 126 -5.76 -28.53 -12.85
N ARG A 127 -6.28 -28.18 -14.04
CA ARG A 127 -6.35 -29.11 -15.20
C ARG A 127 -4.98 -29.46 -15.73
N LYS A 128 -4.07 -28.48 -15.81
CA LYS A 128 -2.67 -28.74 -16.17
C LYS A 128 -2.04 -29.77 -15.23
N ASP A 129 -2.23 -29.64 -13.91
CA ASP A 129 -1.66 -30.56 -12.91
C ASP A 129 -2.22 -31.99 -13.05
N ARG A 130 -3.49 -32.11 -13.51
CA ARG A 130 -4.15 -33.39 -13.83
C ARG A 130 -3.87 -33.89 -15.28
N ARG A 131 -3.15 -33.10 -16.09
CA ARG A 131 -2.90 -33.37 -17.53
C ARG A 131 -4.20 -33.43 -18.36
N GLU A 132 -5.20 -32.63 -18.01
CA GLU A 132 -6.52 -32.55 -18.65
C GLU A 132 -6.55 -31.43 -19.68
N TRP A 133 -6.50 -31.75 -20.98
CA TRP A 133 -6.71 -30.79 -22.06
C TRP A 133 -8.20 -30.72 -22.43
N ARG A 134 -8.98 -29.99 -21.64
CA ARG A 134 -10.41 -29.88 -21.80
C ARG A 134 -10.87 -28.42 -21.61
N HIS A 135 -11.75 -27.96 -22.51
CA HIS A 135 -12.27 -26.60 -22.43
C HIS A 135 -13.12 -26.36 -21.18
N PHE A 136 -13.13 -25.12 -20.70
CA PHE A 136 -14.05 -24.60 -19.68
C PHE A 136 -14.50 -23.19 -20.04
N GLN A 137 -15.64 -22.77 -19.53
CA GLN A 137 -16.15 -21.41 -19.75
C GLN A 137 -15.41 -20.42 -18.83
N SER A 138 -15.11 -19.27 -19.39
CA SER A 138 -14.62 -18.08 -18.66
C SER A 138 -15.53 -16.89 -18.98
N ALA A 139 -15.39 -15.81 -18.23
CA ALA A 139 -16.09 -14.56 -18.45
C ALA A 139 -15.14 -13.48 -19.02
N GLU A 140 -15.69 -12.31 -19.31
CA GLU A 140 -14.97 -11.08 -19.61
C GLU A 140 -15.14 -10.09 -18.46
N LEU A 141 -14.18 -9.20 -18.27
CA LEU A 141 -14.25 -8.18 -17.23
C LEU A 141 -15.14 -7.00 -17.65
N THR A 142 -15.22 -6.73 -18.95
CA THR A 142 -16.07 -5.69 -19.53
C THR A 142 -17.50 -5.77 -19.02
N GLY A 143 -18.07 -4.63 -18.60
CA GLY A 143 -19.42 -4.52 -18.06
C GLY A 143 -19.59 -5.01 -16.62
N SER A 144 -18.51 -5.44 -15.93
CA SER A 144 -18.55 -5.75 -14.51
C SER A 144 -18.51 -4.49 -13.65
N THR A 145 -19.06 -4.57 -12.45
CA THR A 145 -18.96 -3.53 -11.43
C THR A 145 -17.83 -3.85 -10.44
N VAL A 146 -16.87 -2.93 -10.31
CA VAL A 146 -15.77 -3.04 -9.34
C VAL A 146 -15.95 -1.98 -8.25
N THR A 147 -16.17 -2.45 -7.02
CA THR A 147 -16.28 -1.56 -5.85
C THR A 147 -14.96 -1.51 -5.09
N ILE A 148 -14.44 -0.30 -4.83
CA ILE A 148 -13.16 -0.05 -4.17
C ILE A 148 -13.41 0.66 -2.84
N LEU A 149 -13.17 -0.04 -1.72
CA LEU A 149 -13.22 0.55 -0.39
C LEU A 149 -11.87 1.20 -0.05
N GLY A 150 -11.87 2.52 -0.06
CA GLY A 150 -10.68 3.35 0.11
C GLY A 150 -10.14 3.90 -1.20
N LEU A 151 -10.30 5.21 -1.39
CA LEU A 151 -9.85 5.96 -2.58
C LEU A 151 -8.58 6.78 -2.27
N GLY A 152 -7.62 6.16 -1.57
CA GLY A 152 -6.26 6.68 -1.38
C GLY A 152 -5.36 6.38 -2.59
N SER A 153 -4.05 6.40 -2.38
CA SER A 153 -3.06 6.13 -3.44
C SER A 153 -3.26 4.77 -4.12
N ILE A 154 -3.54 3.72 -3.34
CA ILE A 154 -3.76 2.36 -3.86
C ILE A 154 -5.08 2.30 -4.64
N GLY A 155 -6.20 2.69 -4.01
CA GLY A 155 -7.51 2.66 -4.68
C GLY A 155 -7.54 3.50 -5.95
N GLY A 156 -6.98 4.71 -5.92
CA GLY A 156 -6.83 5.55 -7.11
C GLY A 156 -5.99 4.90 -8.21
N ALA A 157 -4.91 4.19 -7.84
CA ALA A 157 -4.09 3.46 -8.80
C ALA A 157 -4.83 2.25 -9.42
N VAL A 158 -5.70 1.58 -8.63
CA VAL A 158 -6.58 0.50 -9.13
C VAL A 158 -7.57 1.06 -10.15
N VAL A 159 -8.31 2.12 -9.79
CA VAL A 159 -9.27 2.77 -10.70
C VAL A 159 -8.60 3.18 -12.01
N LYS A 160 -7.44 3.82 -11.93
CA LYS A 160 -6.67 4.22 -13.13
C LYS A 160 -6.38 3.04 -14.06
N ARG A 161 -6.06 1.86 -13.52
CA ARG A 161 -5.76 0.67 -14.32
C ARG A 161 -7.01 0.01 -14.89
N LEU A 162 -8.13 0.12 -14.18
CA LEU A 162 -9.42 -0.42 -14.60
C LEU A 162 -10.03 0.32 -15.81
N GLN A 163 -9.63 1.58 -16.06
CA GLN A 163 -10.15 2.39 -17.17
C GLN A 163 -10.06 1.71 -18.55
N GLY A 164 -9.06 0.84 -18.76
CA GLY A 164 -8.88 0.09 -20.00
C GLY A 164 -9.78 -1.15 -20.17
N PHE A 165 -10.61 -1.49 -19.15
CA PHE A 165 -11.41 -2.71 -19.12
C PHE A 165 -12.91 -2.49 -19.29
N GLU A 166 -13.35 -1.24 -19.48
CA GLU A 166 -14.77 -0.90 -19.68
C GLU A 166 -15.66 -1.42 -18.55
N VAL A 167 -15.23 -1.25 -17.30
CA VAL A 167 -15.94 -1.60 -16.08
C VAL A 167 -16.63 -0.37 -15.49
N GLU A 168 -17.71 -0.59 -14.74
CA GLU A 168 -18.28 0.39 -13.85
C GLU A 168 -17.51 0.40 -12.53
N THR A 169 -17.16 1.59 -11.99
CA THR A 169 -16.39 1.72 -10.76
C THR A 169 -17.21 2.42 -9.68
N ILE A 170 -17.28 1.79 -8.50
CA ILE A 170 -17.87 2.37 -7.30
C ILE A 170 -16.79 2.57 -6.25
N GLY A 171 -16.67 3.78 -5.73
CA GLY A 171 -15.76 4.10 -4.64
C GLY A 171 -16.49 4.21 -3.31
N ALA A 172 -15.88 3.73 -2.21
CA ALA A 172 -16.35 4.07 -0.88
C ALA A 172 -15.21 4.65 -0.04
N ARG A 173 -15.52 5.71 0.71
CA ARG A 173 -14.55 6.38 1.56
C ARG A 173 -15.22 7.06 2.76
N TYR A 174 -14.43 7.32 3.81
CA TYR A 174 -14.92 7.95 5.04
C TYR A 174 -15.55 9.34 4.82
N THR A 175 -15.01 10.11 3.86
CA THR A 175 -15.50 11.47 3.53
C THR A 175 -15.87 11.48 2.04
N PRO A 176 -17.08 11.05 1.65
CA PRO A 176 -17.48 10.94 0.24
C PRO A 176 -17.49 12.31 -0.48
N GLU A 177 -17.69 13.42 0.23
CA GLU A 177 -17.68 14.79 -0.31
C GLU A 177 -16.31 15.18 -0.92
N LYS A 178 -15.23 14.51 -0.55
CA LYS A 178 -13.92 14.71 -1.20
C LYS A 178 -13.88 14.23 -2.65
N GLY A 179 -14.92 13.56 -3.11
CA GLY A 179 -14.95 12.99 -4.45
C GLY A 179 -13.93 11.89 -4.66
N GLY A 180 -13.67 11.53 -5.90
CA GLY A 180 -12.69 10.49 -6.28
C GLY A 180 -12.76 10.21 -7.78
N PRO A 181 -11.92 9.28 -8.27
CA PRO A 181 -11.81 8.96 -9.68
C PRO A 181 -12.82 7.89 -10.17
N THR A 182 -13.76 7.44 -9.32
CA THR A 182 -14.78 6.43 -9.62
C THR A 182 -16.05 7.05 -10.21
N ASP A 183 -16.87 6.26 -10.89
CA ASP A 183 -18.12 6.72 -11.49
C ASP A 183 -19.15 7.11 -10.43
N GLU A 184 -19.19 6.36 -9.31
CA GLU A 184 -20.02 6.65 -8.14
C GLU A 184 -19.17 6.64 -6.87
N ILE A 185 -19.62 7.38 -5.82
CA ILE A 185 -18.93 7.43 -4.52
C ILE A 185 -19.95 7.37 -3.39
N TYR A 186 -19.66 6.52 -2.40
CA TYR A 186 -20.47 6.31 -1.21
C TYR A 186 -19.66 6.50 0.09
N GLY A 187 -20.39 6.67 1.19
CA GLY A 187 -19.85 6.61 2.55
C GLY A 187 -19.68 5.18 3.04
N PHE A 188 -19.17 5.05 4.27
CA PHE A 188 -19.13 3.75 4.98
C PHE A 188 -20.33 3.53 5.88
N ASP A 189 -21.39 4.35 5.79
CA ASP A 189 -22.62 4.04 6.53
C ASP A 189 -23.27 2.78 5.94
N SER A 190 -24.00 2.05 6.80
CA SER A 190 -24.49 0.71 6.46
C SER A 190 -25.41 0.68 5.24
N THR A 191 -26.21 1.72 5.03
CA THR A 191 -27.18 1.76 3.91
C THR A 191 -26.47 1.93 2.58
N GLU A 192 -25.62 2.96 2.46
CA GLU A 192 -24.88 3.26 1.22
C GLU A 192 -23.92 2.14 0.86
N LEU A 193 -23.25 1.54 1.85
CA LEU A 193 -22.36 0.42 1.63
C LEU A 193 -23.12 -0.80 1.08
N HIS A 194 -24.26 -1.15 1.64
CA HIS A 194 -25.06 -2.28 1.16
C HIS A 194 -25.61 -2.04 -0.26
N ASP A 195 -26.00 -0.82 -0.60
CA ASP A 195 -26.43 -0.46 -1.95
C ASP A 195 -25.31 -0.66 -2.98
N ALA A 196 -24.07 -0.30 -2.63
CA ALA A 196 -22.89 -0.55 -3.46
C ALA A 196 -22.58 -2.05 -3.58
N LEU A 197 -22.55 -2.77 -2.43
CA LEU A 197 -22.22 -4.20 -2.39
C LEU A 197 -23.20 -5.07 -3.18
N ALA A 198 -24.49 -4.74 -3.19
CA ALA A 198 -25.52 -5.50 -3.91
C ALA A 198 -25.30 -5.55 -5.43
N ARG A 199 -24.55 -4.60 -5.98
CA ARG A 199 -24.23 -4.48 -7.43
C ARG A 199 -22.80 -4.90 -7.78
N THR A 200 -22.02 -5.32 -6.79
CA THR A 200 -20.58 -5.53 -6.91
C THR A 200 -20.25 -6.92 -7.47
N ASP A 201 -19.47 -6.96 -8.56
CA ASP A 201 -18.85 -8.20 -9.06
C ASP A 201 -17.48 -8.44 -8.43
N TYR A 202 -16.72 -7.37 -8.19
CA TYR A 202 -15.39 -7.42 -7.55
C TYR A 202 -15.28 -6.37 -6.46
N LEU A 203 -15.13 -6.82 -5.21
CA LEU A 203 -14.94 -5.95 -4.05
C LEU A 203 -13.45 -5.85 -3.72
N VAL A 204 -12.87 -4.67 -3.85
CA VAL A 204 -11.45 -4.40 -3.56
C VAL A 204 -11.33 -3.59 -2.28
N LEU A 205 -10.59 -4.11 -1.30
CA LEU A 205 -10.28 -3.43 -0.04
C LEU A 205 -8.90 -2.76 -0.14
N ALA A 206 -8.88 -1.44 -0.09
CA ALA A 206 -7.68 -0.58 -0.17
C ALA A 206 -7.73 0.57 0.86
N CYS A 207 -8.57 0.45 1.90
CA CYS A 207 -8.68 1.42 2.99
C CYS A 207 -7.71 1.09 4.14
N PRO A 208 -7.30 2.08 4.96
CA PRO A 208 -6.52 1.82 6.16
C PRO A 208 -7.36 1.07 7.21
N LEU A 209 -6.69 0.33 8.10
CA LEU A 209 -7.31 -0.25 9.28
C LEU A 209 -7.50 0.84 10.35
N THR A 210 -8.74 1.08 10.71
CA THR A 210 -9.16 2.04 11.74
C THR A 210 -10.28 1.41 12.59
N GLU A 211 -10.74 2.09 13.63
CA GLU A 211 -11.92 1.68 14.39
C GLU A 211 -13.15 1.48 13.48
N THR A 212 -13.31 2.34 12.48
CA THR A 212 -14.45 2.28 11.53
C THR A 212 -14.33 1.13 10.53
N THR A 213 -13.11 0.77 10.13
CA THR A 213 -12.89 -0.24 9.06
C THR A 213 -12.55 -1.62 9.62
N ARG A 214 -12.32 -1.77 10.91
CA ARG A 214 -12.14 -3.07 11.56
C ARG A 214 -13.44 -3.87 11.50
N GLY A 215 -13.38 -5.07 10.92
CA GLY A 215 -14.55 -5.93 10.73
C GLY A 215 -15.63 -5.34 9.82
N LEU A 216 -15.28 -4.35 8.99
CA LEU A 216 -16.20 -3.68 8.07
C LEU A 216 -16.90 -4.67 7.12
N ILE A 217 -16.20 -5.72 6.72
CA ILE A 217 -16.76 -6.79 5.89
C ILE A 217 -16.99 -8.01 6.76
N GLY A 218 -18.19 -8.09 7.30
CA GLY A 218 -18.68 -9.18 8.11
C GLY A 218 -19.76 -10.02 7.41
N THR A 219 -20.53 -10.76 8.20
CA THR A 219 -21.57 -11.66 7.69
C THR A 219 -22.65 -10.93 6.89
N ALA A 220 -23.04 -9.71 7.30
CA ALA A 220 -24.11 -8.95 6.63
C ALA A 220 -23.65 -8.48 5.25
N GLU A 221 -22.44 -7.92 5.16
CA GLU A 221 -21.83 -7.41 3.93
C GLU A 221 -21.57 -8.55 2.93
N LEU A 222 -21.01 -9.67 3.41
CA LEU A 222 -20.76 -10.86 2.58
C LEU A 222 -22.06 -11.49 2.04
N ARG A 223 -23.16 -11.41 2.78
CA ARG A 223 -24.48 -11.85 2.30
C ARG A 223 -25.13 -10.88 1.32
N THR A 224 -24.76 -9.61 1.35
CA THR A 224 -25.25 -8.61 0.40
C THR A 224 -24.58 -8.73 -0.96
N LEU A 225 -23.32 -9.19 -1.00
CA LEU A 225 -22.64 -9.46 -2.25
C LEU A 225 -23.36 -10.53 -3.07
N PRO A 226 -23.46 -10.37 -4.41
CA PRO A 226 -23.92 -11.44 -5.28
C PRO A 226 -23.06 -12.71 -5.14
N PRO A 227 -23.64 -13.93 -5.28
CA PRO A 227 -22.86 -15.17 -5.25
C PRO A 227 -21.78 -15.26 -6.33
N SER A 228 -21.89 -14.45 -7.38
CA SER A 228 -20.88 -14.29 -8.42
C SER A 228 -19.74 -13.36 -8.03
N ALA A 229 -19.85 -12.62 -6.93
CA ALA A 229 -18.85 -11.65 -6.52
C ALA A 229 -17.56 -12.30 -6.00
N ALA A 230 -16.43 -11.64 -6.19
CA ALA A 230 -15.16 -12.00 -5.57
C ALA A 230 -14.61 -10.84 -4.73
N LEU A 231 -14.04 -11.17 -3.57
CA LEU A 231 -13.40 -10.22 -2.68
C LEU A 231 -11.89 -10.20 -2.91
N VAL A 232 -11.28 -9.02 -2.94
CA VAL A 232 -9.83 -8.81 -3.03
C VAL A 232 -9.39 -7.94 -1.85
N ASN A 233 -8.56 -8.48 -0.96
CA ASN A 233 -8.02 -7.73 0.17
C ASN A 233 -6.51 -7.50 0.00
N VAL A 234 -6.13 -6.26 -0.27
CA VAL A 234 -4.74 -5.77 -0.33
C VAL A 234 -4.49 -4.66 0.70
N ALA A 235 -5.38 -4.54 1.67
CA ALA A 235 -5.33 -3.53 2.72
C ALA A 235 -4.75 -4.08 4.03
N ARG A 236 -5.63 -4.59 4.92
CA ARG A 236 -5.26 -5.26 6.18
C ARG A 236 -6.23 -6.40 6.46
N GLY A 237 -5.73 -7.51 7.04
CA GLY A 237 -6.53 -8.69 7.38
C GLY A 237 -7.77 -8.37 8.22
N PRO A 238 -7.64 -7.67 9.36
CA PRO A 238 -8.74 -7.38 10.28
C PRO A 238 -9.88 -6.49 9.73
N ILE A 239 -9.81 -6.03 8.49
CA ILE A 239 -10.94 -5.34 7.82
C ILE A 239 -12.05 -6.34 7.49
N VAL A 240 -11.70 -7.61 7.31
CA VAL A 240 -12.63 -8.70 7.04
C VAL A 240 -12.74 -9.59 8.27
N ASP A 241 -13.96 -9.94 8.66
CA ASP A 241 -14.20 -11.00 9.62
C ASP A 241 -13.84 -12.34 8.97
N THR A 242 -12.75 -12.95 9.44
CA THR A 242 -12.21 -14.19 8.85
C THR A 242 -13.18 -15.37 8.96
N ASP A 243 -13.93 -15.50 10.06
CA ASP A 243 -14.89 -16.58 10.24
C ASP A 243 -16.11 -16.41 9.32
N ALA A 244 -16.60 -15.18 9.17
CA ALA A 244 -17.66 -14.86 8.23
C ALA A 244 -17.22 -15.12 6.77
N LEU A 245 -15.99 -14.74 6.41
CA LEU A 245 -15.43 -15.02 5.09
C LEU A 245 -15.33 -16.52 4.81
N LEU A 246 -14.81 -17.30 5.77
CA LEU A 246 -14.74 -18.76 5.66
C LEU A 246 -16.13 -19.39 5.45
N ALA A 247 -17.14 -18.93 6.19
CA ALA A 247 -18.50 -19.40 6.03
C ALA A 247 -19.08 -19.08 4.64
N ALA A 248 -18.86 -17.85 4.14
CA ALA A 248 -19.31 -17.42 2.82
C ALA A 248 -18.61 -18.20 1.68
N LEU A 249 -17.29 -18.44 1.80
CA LEU A 249 -16.53 -19.20 0.80
C LEU A 249 -16.94 -20.68 0.74
N ARG A 250 -17.16 -21.32 1.90
CA ARG A 250 -17.55 -22.74 1.98
C ARG A 250 -18.98 -22.98 1.51
N SER A 251 -19.87 -22.02 1.71
CA SER A 251 -21.27 -22.10 1.26
C SER A 251 -21.47 -21.61 -0.17
N GLU A 252 -20.39 -21.21 -0.87
CA GLU A 252 -20.45 -20.57 -2.19
C GLU A 252 -21.35 -19.32 -2.19
N GLY A 253 -21.48 -18.65 -1.05
CA GLY A 253 -22.18 -17.37 -0.90
C GLY A 253 -21.51 -16.23 -1.65
N ILE A 254 -20.21 -16.35 -1.91
CA ILE A 254 -19.44 -15.56 -2.88
C ILE A 254 -18.57 -16.49 -3.74
N ARG A 255 -18.20 -16.04 -4.93
CA ARG A 255 -17.37 -16.81 -5.87
C ARG A 255 -16.02 -17.21 -5.30
N GLY A 256 -15.37 -16.30 -4.58
CA GLY A 256 -14.03 -16.52 -4.04
C GLY A 256 -13.42 -15.29 -3.39
N ALA A 257 -12.21 -15.44 -2.88
CA ALA A 257 -11.43 -14.35 -2.31
C ALA A 257 -9.96 -14.41 -2.75
N ALA A 258 -9.34 -13.24 -2.95
CA ALA A 258 -7.90 -13.07 -3.11
C ALA A 258 -7.37 -12.23 -1.95
N LEU A 259 -6.47 -12.78 -1.18
CA LEU A 259 -5.99 -12.21 0.06
C LEU A 259 -4.46 -12.08 0.00
N ASP A 260 -3.97 -10.84 -0.05
CA ASP A 260 -2.55 -10.54 0.16
C ASP A 260 -2.24 -10.36 1.65
N VAL A 261 -3.28 -10.12 2.43
CA VAL A 261 -3.23 -9.91 3.89
C VAL A 261 -4.29 -10.78 4.58
N THR A 262 -3.98 -11.25 5.80
CA THR A 262 -4.84 -12.13 6.59
C THR A 262 -4.90 -11.70 8.05
N ASP A 263 -5.82 -12.29 8.82
CA ASP A 263 -5.87 -12.18 10.27
C ASP A 263 -6.11 -13.59 10.85
N PRO A 264 -5.14 -14.17 11.61
CA PRO A 264 -3.81 -13.60 11.92
C PRO A 264 -2.84 -13.58 10.72
N GLU A 265 -1.75 -12.82 10.87
CA GLU A 265 -0.65 -12.78 9.92
C GLU A 265 0.68 -12.96 10.67
N PRO A 266 1.53 -13.96 10.31
CA PRO A 266 1.36 -14.95 9.22
C PRO A 266 0.16 -15.88 9.43
N LEU A 267 -0.45 -16.31 8.30
CA LEU A 267 -1.55 -17.27 8.36
C LEU A 267 -1.06 -18.63 8.87
N PRO A 268 -1.64 -19.21 9.95
CA PRO A 268 -1.24 -20.51 10.48
C PRO A 268 -1.28 -21.62 9.44
N THR A 269 -0.35 -22.56 9.50
CA THR A 269 -0.19 -23.62 8.50
C THR A 269 -1.36 -24.61 8.42
N ASP A 270 -2.16 -24.70 9.49
CA ASP A 270 -3.37 -25.52 9.58
C ASP A 270 -4.65 -24.73 9.29
N HIS A 271 -4.54 -23.45 8.92
CA HIS A 271 -5.71 -22.60 8.69
C HIS A 271 -6.52 -23.08 7.47
N PRO A 272 -7.86 -23.12 7.58
CA PRO A 272 -8.72 -23.64 6.52
C PRO A 272 -8.60 -22.95 5.16
N LEU A 273 -8.26 -21.68 5.11
CA LEU A 273 -8.09 -20.92 3.85
C LEU A 273 -7.10 -21.57 2.87
N TRP A 274 -6.07 -22.28 3.37
CA TRP A 274 -5.10 -23.00 2.52
C TRP A 274 -5.73 -24.07 1.64
N ASN A 275 -6.85 -24.64 2.07
CA ASN A 275 -7.50 -25.80 1.43
C ASN A 275 -8.72 -25.41 0.58
N LEU A 276 -9.02 -24.11 0.42
CA LEU A 276 -10.15 -23.66 -0.37
C LEU A 276 -9.73 -23.37 -1.82
N ASP A 277 -10.34 -24.09 -2.75
CA ASP A 277 -10.09 -23.96 -4.19
C ASP A 277 -10.47 -22.60 -4.78
N ASN A 278 -11.34 -21.86 -4.11
CA ASN A 278 -11.83 -20.53 -4.49
C ASN A 278 -11.08 -19.40 -3.78
N VAL A 279 -9.92 -19.68 -3.18
CA VAL A 279 -9.06 -18.69 -2.51
C VAL A 279 -7.73 -18.57 -3.24
N LEU A 280 -7.26 -17.32 -3.41
CA LEU A 280 -5.91 -16.95 -3.79
C LEU A 280 -5.23 -16.35 -2.56
N LEU A 281 -4.03 -16.81 -2.23
CA LEU A 281 -3.23 -16.29 -1.13
C LEU A 281 -1.87 -15.84 -1.63
N THR A 282 -1.42 -14.67 -1.21
CA THR A 282 -0.03 -14.22 -1.33
C THR A 282 0.43 -13.67 0.02
N PRO A 283 1.71 -13.83 0.38
CA PRO A 283 2.20 -13.52 1.72
C PRO A 283 2.59 -12.04 1.85
N HIS A 284 1.61 -11.13 1.76
CA HIS A 284 1.77 -9.68 1.92
C HIS A 284 2.86 -9.10 1.01
N THR A 285 2.84 -9.50 -0.26
CA THR A 285 3.87 -9.13 -1.25
C THR A 285 3.43 -8.09 -2.27
N GLY A 286 2.18 -7.61 -2.15
CA GLY A 286 1.63 -6.62 -3.10
C GLY A 286 2.44 -5.32 -3.19
N GLY A 287 3.11 -4.95 -2.11
CA GLY A 287 4.00 -3.79 -2.05
C GLY A 287 5.39 -4.02 -2.65
N HIS A 288 5.84 -5.27 -2.80
CA HIS A 288 7.19 -5.57 -3.27
C HIS A 288 7.40 -5.13 -4.71
N THR A 289 8.42 -4.30 -4.94
CA THR A 289 8.69 -3.72 -6.25
C THR A 289 10.16 -3.33 -6.39
N PRO A 290 10.79 -3.56 -7.56
CA PRO A 290 12.13 -3.04 -7.83
C PRO A 290 12.14 -1.51 -7.94
N MET A 291 10.98 -0.88 -8.02
CA MET A 291 10.82 0.58 -8.12
C MET A 291 10.73 1.28 -6.75
N HIS A 292 10.97 0.56 -5.64
CA HIS A 292 10.92 1.14 -4.29
C HIS A 292 11.85 2.36 -4.18
N TRP A 293 13.15 2.13 -4.33
CA TRP A 293 14.15 3.18 -4.22
C TRP A 293 14.03 4.29 -5.28
N PRO A 294 13.83 3.99 -6.57
CA PRO A 294 13.60 5.04 -7.56
C PRO A 294 12.43 5.96 -7.23
N ARG A 295 11.28 5.40 -6.78
CA ARG A 295 10.10 6.22 -6.44
C ARG A 295 10.30 7.02 -5.16
N LEU A 296 10.98 6.44 -4.16
CA LEU A 296 11.31 7.17 -2.93
C LEU A 296 12.26 8.34 -3.22
N ALA A 297 13.27 8.11 -4.07
CA ALA A 297 14.19 9.15 -4.52
C ALA A 297 13.48 10.26 -5.30
N ASP A 298 12.46 9.92 -6.12
CA ASP A 298 11.63 10.92 -6.80
C ASP A 298 10.87 11.81 -5.80
N ILE A 299 10.31 11.23 -4.72
CA ILE A 299 9.60 11.99 -3.67
C ILE A 299 10.56 12.94 -2.96
N LEU A 300 11.72 12.43 -2.49
CA LEU A 300 12.68 13.24 -1.77
C LEU A 300 13.22 14.38 -2.64
N ALA A 301 13.58 14.09 -3.89
CA ALA A 301 14.07 15.10 -4.83
C ALA A 301 13.05 16.22 -5.08
N ARG A 302 11.76 15.86 -5.30
CA ARG A 302 10.69 16.87 -5.44
C ARG A 302 10.50 17.70 -4.17
N ASN A 303 10.59 17.08 -2.99
CA ASN A 303 10.47 17.81 -1.74
C ASN A 303 11.63 18.77 -1.51
N LEU A 304 12.87 18.37 -1.82
CA LEU A 304 14.03 19.26 -1.73
C LEU A 304 13.90 20.44 -2.71
N THR A 305 13.54 20.20 -3.96
CA THR A 305 13.26 21.28 -4.93
C THR A 305 12.21 22.25 -4.41
N ARG A 306 11.12 21.78 -3.81
CA ARG A 306 10.10 22.65 -3.23
C ARG A 306 10.63 23.48 -2.05
N LEU A 307 11.45 22.89 -1.19
CA LEU A 307 12.09 23.60 -0.08
C LEU A 307 13.06 24.68 -0.58
N ASP A 308 13.83 24.41 -1.62
CA ASP A 308 14.75 25.37 -2.26
C ASP A 308 13.96 26.51 -2.91
N ASP A 309 12.77 26.24 -3.45
CA ASP A 309 11.83 27.24 -3.99
C ASP A 309 11.07 28.02 -2.90
N GLY A 310 11.31 27.72 -1.62
CA GLY A 310 10.72 28.42 -0.47
C GLY A 310 9.34 27.92 -0.02
N ALA A 311 8.98 26.69 -0.42
CA ALA A 311 7.73 26.06 0.05
C ALA A 311 7.74 25.82 1.57
N SER A 312 6.58 25.92 2.18
CA SER A 312 6.37 25.55 3.59
C SER A 312 6.37 24.03 3.76
N ALA A 313 6.58 23.56 4.99
CA ALA A 313 6.54 22.12 5.31
C ALA A 313 5.25 21.42 4.84
N THR A 314 4.10 22.11 4.97
CA THR A 314 2.78 21.56 4.60
C THR A 314 2.55 21.42 3.10
N GLU A 315 3.41 22.02 2.27
CA GLU A 315 3.35 21.92 0.80
C GLU A 315 4.21 20.78 0.25
N LEU A 316 4.97 20.08 1.11
CA LEU A 316 5.76 18.94 0.70
C LEU A 316 4.86 17.70 0.47
N GLU A 317 5.38 16.78 -0.33
CA GLU A 317 4.71 15.50 -0.59
C GLU A 317 4.87 14.55 0.59
N ASN A 318 3.80 13.90 1.00
CA ASN A 318 3.79 12.89 2.05
C ASN A 318 4.29 13.36 3.43
N VAL A 319 4.02 14.60 3.80
CA VAL A 319 4.33 15.11 5.14
C VAL A 319 3.51 14.37 6.19
N VAL A 320 4.19 13.91 7.23
CA VAL A 320 3.60 13.27 8.40
C VAL A 320 3.65 14.20 9.60
N PHE A 321 4.71 14.98 9.73
CA PHE A 321 4.94 15.98 10.78
C PHE A 321 5.57 17.26 10.18
N PRO A 322 5.27 18.43 10.78
CA PRO A 322 4.41 18.64 11.93
C PRO A 322 2.91 18.50 11.57
N SER A 323 2.16 17.79 12.40
CA SER A 323 0.70 17.94 12.42
C SER A 323 0.39 19.23 13.17
N GLU A 324 -0.39 20.14 12.58
CA GLU A 324 -0.93 21.29 13.30
C GLU A 324 -1.81 20.86 14.47
#